data_808b443139f66d16a64f75fed617c570
#
_entry.id   808b443139f66d16a64f75fed617c570
#
_cell.length_a   1.000
_cell.length_b   1.000
_cell.length_c   1.000
_cell.angle_alpha   90.00
_cell.angle_beta   90.00
_cell.angle_gamma   90.00
#
_symmetry.space_group_name_H-M   'P 1'
#
loop_
_entity.id
_entity.type
_entity.pdbx_description
1 polymer ?
#
loop_
_entity_poly.entity_id
_entity_poly.type
_entity_poly.pdbx_seq_one_letter_code
_entity_poly.pdbx_strand_id
1 'polypeptide(L)'
;TCYDEFVMRYGNLNAKQNVKLVMMDAGGRDILSLERMENGKFVKADIFEHPVSFAVESHANVGSPEEALSASLNKYGTVNLDYMREITDSTAEDLLTALQGRIYYNPLVTGYEIKDRFIAGNVIEKAERIEAWMGDNPENERMPEVKQALEALKDAEPQRIAFEDLDFNFGERWIPTGVYAAYMSRLFDTEVKIAYSASMDEFSVVCGYRTMKITDEFLVKGYYRNYDGMHLLKHALHNTCPDMMKSIGKDEHGNDIKMRDSEGIQLANAKIDEIRNGFSEWLEEQSPQFKERLVTMYNRKFNCFVRPRYDGSHQTFPDLNLKGLASRGIKSVYPSQMDCVWMLKQNGGGICDHEVGTGKTLIMCIAAHEMKRLNLAHKPMIIGLKANVAEIAATYQAAYPNARILYASEKDFSTANRVRFFNNIKNNDYDCVIMSHDQFGKI
;
A
#
# COMPACT_ATOMS: atom_id res chain seq x y z
N THR A 1 24.77 43.85 -7.42
CA THR A 1 23.29 43.85 -7.50
C THR A 1 22.72 44.99 -6.62
N CYS A 2 21.46 45.40 -6.85
CA CYS A 2 20.78 46.41 -6.01
C CYS A 2 20.76 45.97 -4.53
N TYR A 3 20.68 44.68 -4.28
CA TYR A 3 20.79 44.11 -2.92
C TYR A 3 22.16 44.43 -2.29
N ASP A 4 23.25 44.19 -2.99
CA ASP A 4 24.61 44.39 -2.44
C ASP A 4 24.87 45.88 -2.15
N GLU A 5 24.36 46.76 -3.01
CA GLU A 5 24.42 48.22 -2.82
C GLU A 5 23.63 48.67 -1.58
N PHE A 6 22.43 48.09 -1.42
CA PHE A 6 21.60 48.37 -0.24
C PHE A 6 22.31 47.94 1.05
N VAL A 7 22.79 46.68 1.06
CA VAL A 7 23.46 46.13 2.26
C VAL A 7 24.73 46.90 2.60
N MET A 8 25.48 47.33 1.61
CA MET A 8 26.69 48.12 1.82
C MET A 8 26.36 49.50 2.46
N ARG A 9 25.23 50.10 2.09
CA ARG A 9 24.85 51.45 2.56
C ARG A 9 24.09 51.46 3.88
N TYR A 10 23.21 50.47 4.06
CA TYR A 10 22.20 50.48 5.13
C TYR A 10 22.24 49.24 6.04
N GLY A 11 23.12 48.26 5.70
CA GLY A 11 23.16 47.01 6.41
C GLY A 11 22.07 46.05 5.95
N ASN A 12 21.98 44.87 6.57
CA ASN A 12 21.06 43.82 6.20
C ASN A 12 19.60 44.27 6.16
N LEU A 13 18.81 43.72 5.22
CA LEU A 13 17.36 43.98 5.09
C LEU A 13 16.59 43.63 6.38
N ASN A 14 17.00 42.57 7.03
CA ASN A 14 16.40 42.10 8.30
C ASN A 14 17.00 42.76 9.56
N ALA A 15 17.88 43.76 9.45
CA ALA A 15 18.31 44.54 10.56
C ALA A 15 17.12 45.32 11.13
N LYS A 16 17.06 45.46 12.50
CA LYS A 16 15.92 46.06 13.22
C LYS A 16 15.49 47.42 12.65
N GLN A 17 16.44 48.24 12.22
CA GLN A 17 16.20 49.54 11.65
C GLN A 17 15.56 49.49 10.24
N ASN A 18 15.88 48.47 9.46
CA ASN A 18 15.42 48.35 8.07
C ASN A 18 14.06 47.64 7.96
N VAL A 19 13.78 46.67 8.84
CA VAL A 19 12.54 45.85 8.78
C VAL A 19 11.28 46.71 8.73
N LYS A 20 11.21 47.79 9.57
CA LYS A 20 10.03 48.66 9.59
C LYS A 20 9.81 49.38 8.26
N LEU A 21 10.89 49.88 7.65
CA LEU A 21 10.84 50.59 6.37
C LEU A 21 10.49 49.62 5.24
N VAL A 22 11.16 48.49 5.19
CA VAL A 22 10.86 47.43 4.16
C VAL A 22 9.43 46.95 4.25
N MET A 23 8.88 46.77 5.45
CA MET A 23 7.49 46.33 5.67
C MET A 23 6.44 47.41 5.32
N MET A 24 6.81 48.63 5.01
CA MET A 24 5.90 49.66 4.51
C MET A 24 5.56 49.39 3.01
N ASP A 25 6.40 48.65 2.31
CA ASP A 25 6.12 48.20 0.92
C ASP A 25 5.20 47.00 0.93
N ALA A 26 4.30 46.90 -0.04
CA ALA A 26 3.40 45.78 -0.21
C ALA A 26 4.14 44.44 -0.41
N GLY A 27 5.31 44.47 -1.08
CA GLY A 27 6.24 43.36 -1.27
C GLY A 27 7.27 43.20 -0.14
N GLY A 28 7.15 43.93 0.96
CA GLY A 28 8.17 43.97 1.99
C GLY A 28 8.52 42.62 2.59
N ARG A 29 7.53 41.72 2.70
CA ARG A 29 7.76 40.35 3.21
C ARG A 29 8.58 39.52 2.22
N ASP A 30 8.35 39.68 0.93
CA ASP A 30 9.11 39.01 -0.13
C ASP A 30 10.55 39.53 -0.14
N ILE A 31 10.73 40.85 0.01
CA ILE A 31 12.05 41.49 0.10
C ILE A 31 12.83 41.00 1.32
N LEU A 32 12.20 40.89 2.50
CA LEU A 32 12.87 40.36 3.70
C LEU A 32 13.30 38.91 3.55
N SER A 33 12.63 38.14 2.72
CA SER A 33 12.97 36.73 2.45
C SER A 33 14.19 36.55 1.54
N LEU A 34 14.74 37.62 0.99
CA LEU A 34 15.99 37.62 0.24
C LEU A 34 17.23 37.44 1.12
N GLU A 35 17.03 37.42 2.45
CA GLU A 35 18.05 37.03 3.43
C GLU A 35 17.55 35.87 4.29
N ARG A 36 18.45 34.95 4.60
CA ARG A 36 18.23 33.89 5.60
C ARG A 36 19.13 34.08 6.81
N MET A 37 18.74 33.45 7.93
CA MET A 37 19.57 33.40 9.12
C MET A 37 20.48 32.18 9.09
N GLU A 38 21.78 32.39 9.18
CA GLU A 38 22.77 31.32 9.25
C GLU A 38 23.77 31.64 10.36
N ASN A 39 23.94 30.74 11.31
CA ASN A 39 24.83 30.93 12.46
C ASN A 39 24.66 32.28 13.21
N GLY A 40 23.41 32.73 13.33
CA GLY A 40 23.07 34.00 14.00
C GLY A 40 23.34 35.27 13.17
N LYS A 41 23.71 35.13 11.89
CA LYS A 41 23.94 36.26 10.98
C LYS A 41 22.98 36.16 9.78
N PHE A 42 22.59 37.33 9.28
CA PHE A 42 21.86 37.39 8.01
C PHE A 42 22.82 37.23 6.83
N VAL A 43 22.50 36.27 5.96
CA VAL A 43 23.22 36.03 4.71
C VAL A 43 22.26 36.10 3.54
N LYS A 44 22.79 36.30 2.37
CA LYS A 44 22.06 36.36 1.09
C LYS A 44 21.33 35.05 0.83
N ALA A 45 20.12 35.10 0.35
CA ALA A 45 19.37 33.90 -0.02
C ALA A 45 19.95 33.24 -1.28
N ASP A 46 19.81 31.93 -1.41
CA ASP A 46 20.42 31.13 -2.48
C ASP A 46 19.86 31.46 -3.86
N ILE A 47 18.65 32.04 -3.95
CA ILE A 47 18.04 32.49 -5.22
C ILE A 47 18.89 33.51 -6.00
N PHE A 48 19.81 34.19 -5.33
CA PHE A 48 20.73 35.10 -5.99
C PHE A 48 21.86 34.39 -6.74
N GLU A 49 22.14 33.14 -6.40
CA GLU A 49 23.24 32.35 -6.94
C GLU A 49 22.76 31.36 -8.01
N HIS A 50 21.60 30.73 -7.76
CA HIS A 50 21.01 29.74 -8.66
C HIS A 50 19.49 29.64 -8.50
N PRO A 51 18.76 29.09 -9.48
CA PRO A 51 17.33 28.81 -9.33
C PRO A 51 17.07 27.78 -8.21
N VAL A 52 16.21 28.10 -7.26
CA VAL A 52 15.88 27.24 -6.09
C VAL A 52 14.42 26.79 -6.05
N SER A 53 13.56 27.38 -6.90
CA SER A 53 12.12 27.08 -6.94
C SER A 53 11.74 26.07 -8.03
N PHE A 54 12.59 25.88 -9.01
CA PHE A 54 12.36 24.95 -10.11
C PHE A 54 13.45 23.90 -10.11
N ALA A 55 13.06 22.64 -10.41
CA ALA A 55 14.05 21.61 -10.66
C ALA A 55 14.89 22.04 -11.87
N VAL A 56 16.18 22.20 -11.68
CA VAL A 56 17.11 22.25 -12.81
C VAL A 56 17.12 20.84 -13.39
N GLU A 57 17.08 20.69 -14.71
CA GLU A 57 17.33 19.39 -15.36
C GLU A 57 18.76 18.96 -15.02
N SER A 58 18.91 18.32 -13.87
CA SER A 58 20.16 17.73 -13.45
C SER A 58 20.03 16.22 -13.55
N HIS A 59 21.05 15.58 -14.09
CA HIS A 59 21.13 14.13 -14.06
C HIS A 59 21.18 13.66 -12.59
N ALA A 60 20.61 12.48 -12.33
CA ALA A 60 20.71 11.89 -11.02
C ALA A 60 22.20 11.67 -10.66
N ASN A 61 22.57 11.99 -9.44
CA ASN A 61 23.93 11.76 -8.94
C ASN A 61 23.99 10.33 -8.39
N VAL A 62 24.48 9.39 -9.19
CA VAL A 62 24.47 7.97 -8.89
C VAL A 62 25.89 7.43 -8.80
N GLY A 63 26.12 6.57 -7.81
CA GLY A 63 27.42 5.90 -7.58
C GLY A 63 27.36 4.39 -7.78
N SER A 64 26.16 3.81 -8.05
CA SER A 64 26.00 2.38 -8.25
C SER A 64 24.88 2.04 -9.24
N PRO A 65 24.87 0.82 -9.83
CA PRO A 65 23.78 0.35 -10.68
C PRO A 65 22.40 0.37 -10.01
N GLU A 66 22.34 0.12 -8.70
CA GLU A 66 21.10 0.14 -7.93
C GLU A 66 20.58 1.58 -7.73
N GLU A 67 21.48 2.54 -7.56
CA GLU A 67 21.09 3.96 -7.53
C GLU A 67 20.59 4.42 -8.89
N ALA A 68 21.23 3.97 -9.97
CA ALA A 68 20.77 4.23 -11.34
C ALA A 68 19.40 3.61 -11.61
N LEU A 69 19.15 2.39 -11.10
CA LEU A 69 17.85 1.75 -11.14
C LEU A 69 16.79 2.59 -10.41
N SER A 70 17.11 3.08 -9.20
CA SER A 70 16.21 3.99 -8.47
C SER A 70 15.91 5.26 -9.25
N ALA A 71 16.92 5.88 -9.86
CA ALA A 71 16.77 7.07 -10.69
C ALA A 71 15.87 6.81 -11.91
N SER A 72 16.08 5.68 -12.60
CA SER A 72 15.25 5.26 -13.74
C SER A 72 13.79 5.08 -13.34
N LEU A 73 13.53 4.37 -12.23
CA LEU A 73 12.16 4.13 -11.74
C LEU A 73 11.45 5.42 -11.32
N ASN A 74 12.18 6.35 -10.69
CA ASN A 74 11.60 7.65 -10.30
C ASN A 74 11.30 8.55 -11.51
N LYS A 75 12.15 8.53 -12.53
CA LYS A 75 11.99 9.41 -13.71
C LYS A 75 10.98 8.85 -14.71
N TYR A 76 11.03 7.54 -14.98
CA TYR A 76 10.24 6.89 -16.05
C TYR A 76 9.18 5.92 -15.54
N GLY A 77 9.19 5.58 -14.26
CA GLY A 77 8.33 4.53 -13.69
C GLY A 77 8.71 3.09 -14.06
N THR A 78 9.71 2.93 -14.93
CA THR A 78 10.17 1.65 -15.51
C THR A 78 11.69 1.55 -15.51
N VAL A 79 12.21 0.36 -15.76
CA VAL A 79 13.65 0.13 -15.96
C VAL A 79 14.02 0.60 -17.38
N ASN A 80 14.66 1.74 -17.48
CA ASN A 80 15.16 2.30 -18.73
C ASN A 80 16.69 2.16 -18.78
N LEU A 81 17.17 1.12 -19.47
CA LEU A 81 18.61 0.81 -19.55
C LEU A 81 19.41 1.90 -20.26
N ASP A 82 18.83 2.60 -21.25
CA ASP A 82 19.56 3.66 -21.97
C ASP A 82 19.82 4.84 -21.04
N TYR A 83 18.83 5.25 -20.26
CA TYR A 83 19.03 6.28 -19.26
C TYR A 83 20.02 5.85 -18.16
N MET A 84 19.92 4.61 -17.69
CA MET A 84 20.85 4.09 -16.67
C MET A 84 22.29 4.07 -17.19
N ARG A 85 22.51 3.70 -18.45
CA ARG A 85 23.82 3.77 -19.12
C ARG A 85 24.36 5.19 -19.16
N GLU A 86 23.52 6.15 -19.52
CA GLU A 86 23.90 7.56 -19.61
C GLU A 86 24.39 8.11 -18.26
N ILE A 87 23.71 7.78 -17.16
CA ILE A 87 24.04 8.33 -15.84
C ILE A 87 25.12 7.57 -15.08
N THR A 88 25.47 6.33 -15.50
CA THR A 88 26.54 5.51 -14.88
C THR A 88 27.78 5.35 -15.73
N ASP A 89 27.72 5.79 -16.97
CA ASP A 89 28.79 5.57 -17.97
C ASP A 89 29.15 4.07 -18.15
N SER A 90 28.16 3.18 -17.94
CA SER A 90 28.30 1.72 -17.98
C SER A 90 27.66 1.13 -19.24
N THR A 91 28.06 -0.10 -19.61
CA THR A 91 27.39 -0.83 -20.70
C THR A 91 26.08 -1.47 -20.22
N ALA A 92 25.19 -1.80 -21.16
CA ALA A 92 23.96 -2.53 -20.81
C ALA A 92 24.25 -3.90 -20.19
N GLU A 93 25.28 -4.59 -20.68
CA GLU A 93 25.71 -5.91 -20.17
C GLU A 93 26.23 -5.83 -18.73
N ASP A 94 27.03 -4.80 -18.43
CA ASP A 94 27.50 -4.57 -17.06
C ASP A 94 26.36 -4.29 -16.09
N LEU A 95 25.39 -3.47 -16.51
CA LEU A 95 24.20 -3.16 -15.70
C LEU A 95 23.32 -4.40 -15.47
N LEU A 96 23.08 -5.21 -16.52
CA LEU A 96 22.30 -6.44 -16.40
C LEU A 96 22.99 -7.47 -15.51
N THR A 97 24.31 -7.56 -15.62
CA THR A 97 25.12 -8.45 -14.76
C THR A 97 25.07 -7.99 -13.30
N ALA A 98 25.27 -6.70 -13.05
CA ALA A 98 25.25 -6.14 -11.69
C ALA A 98 23.87 -6.22 -11.04
N LEU A 99 22.81 -6.11 -11.83
CA LEU A 99 21.41 -6.16 -11.38
C LEU A 99 20.78 -7.55 -11.50
N GLN A 100 21.56 -8.58 -11.76
CA GLN A 100 21.08 -9.96 -11.83
C GLN A 100 20.33 -10.34 -10.54
N GLY A 101 19.11 -10.90 -10.70
CA GLY A 101 18.22 -11.23 -9.59
C GLY A 101 17.50 -10.04 -8.96
N ARG A 102 17.76 -8.79 -9.42
CA ARG A 102 17.01 -7.58 -9.03
C ARG A 102 16.04 -7.11 -10.09
N ILE A 103 16.33 -7.39 -11.36
CA ILE A 103 15.46 -7.12 -12.49
C ILE A 103 15.26 -8.39 -13.32
N TYR A 104 14.09 -8.52 -13.93
CA TYR A 104 13.73 -9.64 -14.80
C TYR A 104 13.13 -9.11 -16.10
N TYR A 105 13.45 -9.77 -17.21
CA TYR A 105 12.80 -9.46 -18.48
C TYR A 105 11.38 -10.03 -18.50
N ASN A 106 10.39 -9.15 -18.62
CA ASN A 106 8.98 -9.54 -18.73
C ASN A 106 8.53 -9.43 -20.20
N PRO A 107 8.31 -10.55 -20.89
CA PRO A 107 7.89 -10.52 -22.28
C PRO A 107 6.48 -9.95 -22.48
N LEU A 108 5.65 -9.96 -21.44
CA LEU A 108 4.26 -9.46 -21.50
C LEU A 108 4.20 -7.92 -21.60
N VAL A 109 5.24 -7.22 -21.18
CA VAL A 109 5.38 -5.75 -21.26
C VAL A 109 6.56 -5.34 -22.16
N THR A 110 7.27 -6.32 -22.76
CA THR A 110 8.44 -6.11 -23.63
C THR A 110 9.54 -5.26 -22.96
N GLY A 111 9.81 -5.50 -21.68
CA GLY A 111 10.77 -4.70 -20.92
C GLY A 111 11.22 -5.39 -19.64
N TYR A 112 12.19 -4.75 -18.97
CA TYR A 112 12.63 -5.19 -17.66
C TYR A 112 11.74 -4.62 -16.57
N GLU A 113 11.43 -5.45 -15.60
CA GLU A 113 10.75 -5.07 -14.36
C GLU A 113 11.63 -5.39 -13.15
N ILE A 114 11.53 -4.58 -12.11
CA ILE A 114 12.18 -4.88 -10.84
C ILE A 114 11.56 -6.14 -10.21
N LYS A 115 12.41 -6.91 -9.52
CA LYS A 115 12.01 -8.14 -8.82
C LYS A 115 10.73 -7.96 -8.01
N ASP A 116 10.66 -6.88 -7.22
CA ASP A 116 9.57 -6.64 -6.28
C ASP A 116 8.21 -6.39 -6.95
N ARG A 117 8.20 -5.95 -8.22
CA ARG A 117 7.00 -5.83 -9.06
C ARG A 117 6.78 -7.09 -9.89
N PHE A 118 7.84 -7.67 -10.43
CA PHE A 118 7.75 -8.85 -11.29
C PHE A 118 7.26 -10.06 -10.51
N ILE A 119 7.88 -10.32 -9.32
CA ILE A 119 7.53 -11.42 -8.42
C ILE A 119 6.50 -10.93 -7.39
N ALA A 120 5.44 -10.28 -7.84
CA ALA A 120 4.34 -9.81 -7.00
C ALA A 120 3.01 -9.91 -7.73
N GLY A 121 1.92 -9.87 -6.97
CA GLY A 121 0.58 -10.06 -7.50
C GLY A 121 0.30 -11.53 -7.78
N ASN A 122 -0.52 -11.82 -8.78
CA ASN A 122 -0.87 -13.18 -9.18
C ASN A 122 0.28 -13.82 -9.98
N VAL A 123 1.20 -14.46 -9.28
CA VAL A 123 2.41 -15.08 -9.88
C VAL A 123 2.07 -16.30 -10.71
N ILE A 124 1.02 -17.05 -10.35
CA ILE A 124 0.59 -18.25 -11.10
C ILE A 124 0.06 -17.84 -12.49
N GLU A 125 -0.86 -16.89 -12.54
CA GLU A 125 -1.39 -16.40 -13.81
C GLU A 125 -0.31 -15.78 -14.70
N LYS A 126 0.61 -15.01 -14.07
CA LYS A 126 1.75 -14.40 -14.77
C LYS A 126 2.66 -15.48 -15.37
N ALA A 127 2.97 -16.54 -14.63
CA ALA A 127 3.78 -17.67 -15.11
C ALA A 127 3.10 -18.38 -16.28
N GLU A 128 1.81 -18.71 -16.17
CA GLU A 128 1.03 -19.33 -17.25
C GLU A 128 1.03 -18.49 -18.53
N ARG A 129 0.87 -17.17 -18.40
CA ARG A 129 0.91 -16.25 -19.55
C ARG A 129 2.29 -16.17 -20.20
N ILE A 130 3.36 -16.23 -19.41
CA ILE A 130 4.74 -16.27 -19.93
C ILE A 130 5.00 -17.61 -20.62
N GLU A 131 4.54 -18.73 -20.06
CA GLU A 131 4.63 -20.06 -20.72
C GLU A 131 3.91 -20.10 -22.08
N ALA A 132 2.69 -19.52 -22.14
CA ALA A 132 1.97 -19.41 -23.41
C ALA A 132 2.74 -18.53 -24.41
N TRP A 133 3.28 -17.38 -23.96
CA TRP A 133 4.11 -16.51 -24.81
C TRP A 133 5.36 -17.24 -25.34
N MET A 134 6.03 -18.07 -24.51
CA MET A 134 7.17 -18.88 -24.94
C MET A 134 6.80 -19.91 -26.02
N GLY A 135 5.62 -20.51 -25.91
CA GLY A 135 5.07 -21.43 -26.92
C GLY A 135 4.85 -20.73 -28.27
N ASP A 136 4.38 -19.48 -28.23
CA ASP A 136 4.13 -18.70 -29.45
C ASP A 136 5.41 -18.07 -30.04
N ASN A 137 6.50 -17.98 -29.30
CA ASN A 137 7.74 -17.31 -29.69
C ASN A 137 9.01 -18.15 -29.43
N PRO A 138 9.10 -19.40 -29.95
CA PRO A 138 10.16 -20.34 -29.55
C PRO A 138 11.57 -19.92 -29.96
N GLU A 139 11.72 -19.10 -31.00
CA GLU A 139 13.02 -18.61 -31.52
C GLU A 139 13.40 -17.21 -31.07
N ASN A 140 12.74 -16.68 -30.05
CA ASN A 140 13.04 -15.33 -29.57
C ASN A 140 14.45 -15.25 -28.92
N GLU A 141 15.24 -14.25 -29.30
CA GLU A 141 16.61 -14.07 -28.84
C GLU A 141 16.73 -13.94 -27.30
N ARG A 142 15.66 -13.42 -26.64
CA ARG A 142 15.61 -13.26 -25.20
C ARG A 142 15.08 -14.48 -24.45
N MET A 143 14.93 -15.61 -25.11
CA MET A 143 14.43 -16.84 -24.50
C MET A 143 15.18 -17.26 -23.23
N PRO A 144 16.52 -17.12 -23.13
CA PRO A 144 17.24 -17.42 -21.88
C PRO A 144 16.82 -16.53 -20.70
N GLU A 145 16.61 -15.23 -20.96
CA GLU A 145 16.17 -14.26 -19.93
C GLU A 145 14.71 -14.55 -19.49
N VAL A 146 13.84 -14.90 -20.46
CA VAL A 146 12.44 -15.27 -20.18
C VAL A 146 12.36 -16.56 -19.35
N LYS A 147 13.21 -17.56 -19.65
CA LYS A 147 13.30 -18.80 -18.85
C LYS A 147 13.73 -18.52 -17.41
N GLN A 148 14.72 -17.67 -17.22
CA GLN A 148 15.17 -17.25 -15.89
C GLN A 148 14.07 -16.51 -15.12
N ALA A 149 13.33 -15.65 -15.81
CA ALA A 149 12.21 -14.92 -15.23
C ALA A 149 11.07 -15.88 -14.84
N LEU A 150 10.75 -16.86 -15.67
CA LEU A 150 9.74 -17.88 -15.39
C LEU A 150 10.13 -18.77 -14.19
N GLU A 151 11.39 -19.17 -14.11
CA GLU A 151 11.92 -19.94 -12.97
C GLU A 151 11.76 -19.15 -11.67
N ALA A 152 12.12 -17.88 -11.66
CA ALA A 152 11.96 -17.02 -10.50
C ALA A 152 10.49 -16.84 -10.07
N LEU A 153 9.53 -16.84 -11.00
CA LEU A 153 8.09 -16.82 -10.69
C LEU A 153 7.65 -18.15 -10.06
N LYS A 154 8.10 -19.28 -10.61
CA LYS A 154 7.77 -20.62 -10.09
C LYS A 154 8.33 -20.85 -8.69
N ASP A 155 9.56 -20.40 -8.45
CA ASP A 155 10.19 -20.48 -7.12
C ASP A 155 9.47 -19.62 -6.08
N ALA A 156 8.77 -18.58 -6.53
CA ALA A 156 8.02 -17.69 -5.67
C ALA A 156 6.56 -18.12 -5.47
N GLU A 157 6.09 -19.17 -6.15
CA GLU A 157 4.74 -19.66 -5.96
C GLU A 157 4.48 -20.01 -4.49
N PRO A 158 3.37 -19.55 -3.89
CA PRO A 158 3.00 -19.92 -2.54
C PRO A 158 2.86 -21.44 -2.40
N GLN A 159 3.28 -21.96 -1.26
CA GLN A 159 3.07 -23.37 -0.96
C GLN A 159 1.59 -23.71 -1.09
N ARG A 160 1.29 -24.77 -1.83
CA ARG A 160 -0.08 -25.21 -2.06
C ARG A 160 -0.74 -25.62 -0.75
N ILE A 161 -1.92 -25.09 -0.48
CA ILE A 161 -2.75 -25.45 0.66
C ILE A 161 -3.49 -26.73 0.31
N ALA A 162 -3.41 -27.77 1.15
CA ALA A 162 -4.07 -29.04 0.96
C ALA A 162 -5.56 -28.97 1.36
N PHE A 163 -6.35 -29.99 0.99
CA PHE A 163 -7.79 -30.03 1.30
C PHE A 163 -8.04 -30.01 2.80
N GLU A 164 -7.21 -30.71 3.57
CA GLU A 164 -7.30 -30.88 5.02
C GLU A 164 -7.01 -29.58 5.79
N ASP A 165 -6.32 -28.63 5.13
CA ASP A 165 -5.99 -27.33 5.70
C ASP A 165 -6.98 -26.22 5.29
N LEU A 166 -8.05 -26.58 4.55
CA LEU A 166 -9.06 -25.65 4.07
C LEU A 166 -10.37 -25.79 4.83
N ASP A 167 -10.90 -24.65 5.28
CA ASP A 167 -12.26 -24.55 5.79
C ASP A 167 -13.23 -24.21 4.66
N PHE A 168 -14.19 -25.10 4.41
CA PHE A 168 -15.23 -24.90 3.39
C PHE A 168 -16.54 -24.49 4.06
N ASN A 169 -16.89 -23.21 3.99
CA ASN A 169 -18.13 -22.72 4.54
C ASN A 169 -19.25 -22.77 3.50
N PHE A 170 -20.41 -23.25 3.92
CA PHE A 170 -21.59 -23.29 3.06
C PHE A 170 -22.04 -21.87 2.67
N GLY A 171 -22.19 -21.62 1.37
CA GLY A 171 -22.59 -20.31 0.82
C GLY A 171 -21.43 -19.40 0.43
N GLU A 172 -20.18 -19.86 0.48
CA GLU A 172 -19.03 -19.10 -0.05
C GLU A 172 -19.15 -18.89 -1.57
N ARG A 173 -18.91 -17.65 -2.04
CA ARG A 173 -19.15 -17.25 -3.43
C ARG A 173 -18.16 -17.84 -4.43
N TRP A 174 -17.04 -18.38 -3.96
CA TRP A 174 -16.03 -18.99 -4.83
C TRP A 174 -16.31 -20.45 -5.15
N ILE A 175 -17.07 -21.14 -4.32
CA ILE A 175 -17.48 -22.54 -4.53
C ILE A 175 -18.59 -22.54 -5.61
N PRO A 176 -18.46 -23.33 -6.68
CA PRO A 176 -19.50 -23.41 -7.70
C PRO A 176 -20.85 -23.82 -7.12
N THR A 177 -21.92 -23.15 -7.54
CA THR A 177 -23.28 -23.43 -7.07
C THR A 177 -23.74 -24.85 -7.32
N GLY A 178 -23.18 -25.52 -8.35
CA GLY A 178 -23.40 -26.94 -8.62
C GLY A 178 -22.95 -27.87 -7.49
N VAL A 179 -21.94 -27.47 -6.70
CA VAL A 179 -21.48 -28.24 -5.53
C VAL A 179 -22.54 -28.18 -4.44
N TYR A 180 -23.09 -27.01 -4.16
CA TYR A 180 -24.20 -26.84 -3.22
C TYR A 180 -25.47 -27.54 -3.69
N ALA A 181 -25.76 -27.47 -4.99
CA ALA A 181 -26.92 -28.13 -5.58
C ALA A 181 -26.81 -29.66 -5.45
N ALA A 182 -25.64 -30.25 -5.67
CA ALA A 182 -25.39 -31.69 -5.50
C ALA A 182 -25.59 -32.14 -4.04
N TYR A 183 -25.01 -31.39 -3.08
CA TYR A 183 -25.20 -31.64 -1.66
C TYR A 183 -26.66 -31.56 -1.26
N MET A 184 -27.36 -30.46 -1.60
CA MET A 184 -28.73 -30.23 -1.22
C MET A 184 -29.70 -31.20 -1.90
N SER A 185 -29.41 -31.64 -3.12
CA SER A 185 -30.20 -32.69 -3.80
C SER A 185 -30.13 -34.01 -3.04
N ARG A 186 -28.95 -34.38 -2.50
CA ARG A 186 -28.79 -35.55 -1.65
C ARG A 186 -29.51 -35.37 -0.30
N LEU A 187 -29.34 -34.19 0.33
CA LEU A 187 -29.95 -33.93 1.64
C LEU A 187 -31.48 -33.93 1.59
N PHE A 188 -32.06 -33.28 0.57
CA PHE A 188 -33.52 -33.14 0.42
C PHE A 188 -34.20 -34.23 -0.38
N ASP A 189 -33.43 -35.18 -0.91
CA ASP A 189 -33.92 -36.31 -1.71
C ASP A 189 -34.78 -35.85 -2.92
N THR A 190 -34.36 -34.76 -3.56
CA THR A 190 -34.98 -34.18 -4.76
C THR A 190 -33.96 -33.34 -5.52
N GLU A 191 -34.18 -33.15 -6.84
CA GLU A 191 -33.32 -32.24 -7.60
C GLU A 191 -33.44 -30.81 -7.06
N VAL A 192 -32.33 -30.26 -6.60
CA VAL A 192 -32.21 -28.85 -6.17
C VAL A 192 -31.32 -28.11 -7.15
N LYS A 193 -31.79 -26.97 -7.64
CA LYS A 193 -31.03 -26.07 -8.51
C LYS A 193 -30.72 -24.79 -7.74
N ILE A 194 -29.46 -24.42 -7.76
CA ILE A 194 -28.96 -23.21 -7.10
C ILE A 194 -28.22 -22.37 -8.10
N ALA A 195 -28.60 -21.10 -8.24
CA ALA A 195 -27.89 -20.14 -9.06
C ALA A 195 -27.50 -18.93 -8.20
N TYR A 196 -26.42 -18.27 -8.57
CA TYR A 196 -25.91 -17.09 -7.86
C TYR A 196 -25.79 -15.91 -8.83
N SER A 197 -26.34 -14.78 -8.45
CA SER A 197 -26.22 -13.52 -9.17
C SER A 197 -25.18 -12.63 -8.50
N ALA A 198 -24.01 -12.46 -9.12
CA ALA A 198 -22.93 -11.62 -8.58
C ALA A 198 -23.33 -10.13 -8.50
N SER A 199 -24.18 -9.65 -9.43
CA SER A 199 -24.62 -8.24 -9.44
C SER A 199 -25.55 -7.87 -8.29
N MET A 200 -26.29 -8.85 -7.75
CA MET A 200 -27.25 -8.66 -6.64
C MET A 200 -26.74 -9.30 -5.34
N ASP A 201 -25.65 -10.02 -5.38
CA ASP A 201 -25.13 -10.89 -4.29
C ASP A 201 -26.25 -11.80 -3.72
N GLU A 202 -27.05 -12.42 -4.59
CA GLU A 202 -28.21 -13.20 -4.20
C GLU A 202 -28.17 -14.62 -4.78
N PHE A 203 -28.54 -15.61 -3.94
CA PHE A 203 -28.77 -16.98 -4.35
C PHE A 203 -30.25 -17.20 -4.66
N SER A 204 -30.54 -17.78 -5.81
CA SER A 204 -31.84 -18.34 -6.16
C SER A 204 -31.83 -19.86 -5.99
N VAL A 205 -32.87 -20.41 -5.35
CA VAL A 205 -33.01 -21.84 -5.08
C VAL A 205 -34.35 -22.34 -5.56
N VAL A 206 -34.33 -23.49 -6.28
CA VAL A 206 -35.53 -24.12 -6.80
C VAL A 206 -35.39 -25.64 -6.59
N CYS A 207 -36.47 -26.33 -6.22
CA CYS A 207 -36.50 -27.78 -6.15
C CYS A 207 -37.48 -28.37 -7.19
N GLY A 208 -37.23 -29.59 -7.62
CA GLY A 208 -38.08 -30.32 -8.54
C GLY A 208 -39.45 -30.61 -7.93
N TYR A 209 -39.47 -31.17 -6.75
CA TYR A 209 -40.68 -31.36 -5.93
C TYR A 209 -40.32 -31.26 -4.44
N ARG A 210 -41.36 -30.98 -3.59
CA ARG A 210 -41.16 -30.86 -2.14
C ARG A 210 -41.32 -32.21 -1.48
N THR A 211 -40.23 -32.73 -0.95
CA THR A 211 -40.21 -34.01 -0.18
C THR A 211 -40.66 -33.77 1.26
N MET A 212 -40.90 -34.85 1.99
CA MET A 212 -41.15 -34.84 3.44
C MET A 212 -39.95 -34.23 4.21
N LYS A 213 -38.74 -34.42 3.72
CA LYS A 213 -37.57 -33.77 4.29
C LYS A 213 -37.69 -32.26 4.31
N ILE A 214 -38.12 -31.68 3.19
CA ILE A 214 -38.32 -30.23 3.04
C ILE A 214 -39.50 -29.72 3.88
N THR A 215 -40.64 -30.46 3.87
CA THR A 215 -41.93 -29.98 4.41
C THR A 215 -42.13 -30.34 5.89
N ASP A 216 -41.43 -31.34 6.42
CA ASP A 216 -41.63 -31.80 7.79
C ASP A 216 -40.30 -31.82 8.60
N GLU A 217 -39.23 -32.45 8.07
CA GLU A 217 -37.97 -32.59 8.79
C GLU A 217 -37.25 -31.23 8.94
N PHE A 218 -37.17 -30.45 7.85
CA PHE A 218 -36.62 -29.11 7.83
C PHE A 218 -37.68 -28.02 7.93
N LEU A 219 -38.80 -28.29 8.59
CA LEU A 219 -39.87 -27.32 8.82
C LEU A 219 -39.70 -26.65 10.20
N VAL A 220 -39.72 -25.31 10.20
CA VAL A 220 -39.88 -24.50 11.41
C VAL A 220 -41.22 -23.78 11.35
N LYS A 221 -42.15 -24.15 12.28
CA LYS A 221 -43.44 -23.51 12.37
C LYS A 221 -43.32 -22.21 13.12
N GLY A 222 -43.75 -21.10 12.48
CA GLY A 222 -43.83 -19.80 13.11
C GLY A 222 -45.30 -19.36 13.25
N TYR A 223 -45.56 -18.42 14.12
CA TYR A 223 -46.92 -17.94 14.39
C TYR A 223 -47.60 -17.32 13.15
N TYR A 224 -46.85 -16.51 12.40
CA TYR A 224 -47.36 -15.86 11.19
C TYR A 224 -46.99 -16.58 9.89
N ARG A 225 -45.89 -17.32 9.87
CA ARG A 225 -45.33 -17.95 8.68
C ARG A 225 -44.53 -19.16 9.04
N ASN A 226 -44.67 -20.21 8.24
CA ASN A 226 -43.80 -21.39 8.31
C ASN A 226 -42.56 -21.21 7.41
N TYR A 227 -41.45 -21.74 7.86
CA TYR A 227 -40.19 -21.77 7.13
C TYR A 227 -39.85 -23.24 6.82
N ASP A 228 -40.02 -23.63 5.57
CA ASP A 228 -39.62 -24.97 5.10
C ASP A 228 -38.14 -25.06 4.75
N GLY A 229 -37.67 -26.26 4.40
CA GLY A 229 -36.27 -26.49 4.06
C GLY A 229 -35.74 -25.58 2.97
N MET A 230 -36.55 -25.17 1.99
CA MET A 230 -36.12 -24.24 0.93
C MET A 230 -35.93 -22.81 1.44
N HIS A 231 -36.72 -22.37 2.41
CA HIS A 231 -36.50 -21.08 3.07
C HIS A 231 -35.25 -21.12 3.95
N LEU A 232 -35.04 -22.20 4.73
CA LEU A 232 -33.86 -22.37 5.56
C LEU A 232 -32.58 -22.48 4.72
N LEU A 233 -32.64 -23.15 3.56
CA LEU A 233 -31.54 -23.21 2.61
C LEU A 233 -31.09 -21.81 2.13
N LYS A 234 -32.02 -20.91 1.83
CA LYS A 234 -31.65 -19.53 1.46
C LYS A 234 -30.90 -18.84 2.60
N HIS A 235 -31.38 -19.00 3.84
CA HIS A 235 -30.71 -18.43 5.00
C HIS A 235 -29.33 -19.06 5.23
N ALA A 236 -29.21 -20.38 5.03
CA ALA A 236 -27.92 -21.08 5.13
C ALA A 236 -26.89 -20.54 4.12
N LEU A 237 -27.28 -20.31 2.85
CA LEU A 237 -26.42 -19.77 1.80
C LEU A 237 -25.98 -18.32 2.05
N HIS A 238 -26.85 -17.52 2.69
CA HIS A 238 -26.56 -16.12 2.99
C HIS A 238 -25.97 -15.90 4.38
N ASN A 239 -25.79 -16.95 5.17
CA ASN A 239 -25.36 -16.87 6.57
C ASN A 239 -26.25 -15.93 7.41
N THR A 240 -27.55 -16.07 7.24
CA THR A 240 -28.59 -15.29 7.96
C THR A 240 -29.57 -16.22 8.67
N CYS A 241 -30.39 -15.67 9.52
CA CYS A 241 -31.48 -16.37 10.20
C CYS A 241 -32.81 -15.67 9.95
N PRO A 242 -33.93 -16.40 9.84
CA PRO A 242 -35.24 -15.78 9.74
C PRO A 242 -35.55 -14.92 10.97
N ASP A 243 -36.09 -13.73 10.76
CA ASP A 243 -36.67 -12.94 11.84
C ASP A 243 -38.14 -13.39 12.08
N MET A 244 -38.36 -14.06 13.22
CA MET A 244 -39.67 -14.66 13.54
C MET A 244 -40.31 -13.89 14.66
N MET A 245 -41.59 -13.58 14.46
CA MET A 245 -42.42 -12.87 15.42
C MET A 245 -43.59 -13.75 15.85
N LYS A 246 -44.01 -13.62 17.12
CA LYS A 246 -45.26 -14.21 17.66
C LYS A 246 -46.15 -13.14 18.28
N SER A 247 -47.46 -13.36 18.29
CA SER A 247 -48.39 -12.52 19.00
C SER A 247 -48.44 -12.89 20.48
N ILE A 248 -48.36 -11.89 21.36
CA ILE A 248 -48.52 -12.04 22.81
C ILE A 248 -49.85 -11.49 23.32
N GLY A 249 -50.70 -11.01 22.42
CA GLY A 249 -51.99 -10.43 22.74
C GLY A 249 -52.46 -9.46 21.68
N LYS A 250 -53.57 -8.76 21.96
CA LYS A 250 -54.07 -7.69 21.08
C LYS A 250 -54.07 -6.34 21.79
N ASP A 251 -53.80 -5.29 21.06
CA ASP A 251 -53.90 -3.90 21.56
C ASP A 251 -55.39 -3.46 21.67
N GLU A 252 -55.60 -2.24 22.17
CA GLU A 252 -56.93 -1.64 22.30
C GLU A 252 -57.66 -1.46 20.95
N HIS A 253 -56.94 -1.54 19.83
CA HIS A 253 -57.46 -1.42 18.47
C HIS A 253 -57.62 -2.79 17.77
N GLY A 254 -57.36 -3.89 18.49
CA GLY A 254 -57.51 -5.24 17.96
C GLY A 254 -56.31 -5.76 17.13
N ASN A 255 -55.19 -5.02 17.05
CA ASN A 255 -53.97 -5.45 16.34
C ASN A 255 -53.13 -6.33 17.24
N ASP A 256 -52.41 -7.30 16.65
CA ASP A 256 -51.49 -8.18 17.37
C ASP A 256 -50.31 -7.40 17.96
N ILE A 257 -50.06 -7.56 19.26
CA ILE A 257 -48.84 -7.12 19.91
C ILE A 257 -47.75 -8.15 19.58
N LYS A 258 -46.80 -7.75 18.69
CA LYS A 258 -45.78 -8.62 18.18
C LYS A 258 -44.57 -8.64 19.12
N MET A 259 -44.08 -9.83 19.44
CA MET A 259 -42.86 -10.07 20.18
C MET A 259 -41.95 -11.01 19.35
N ARG A 260 -40.66 -10.85 19.47
CA ARG A 260 -39.67 -11.73 18.81
C ARG A 260 -39.81 -13.16 19.33
N ASP A 261 -39.95 -14.13 18.41
CA ASP A 261 -40.06 -15.54 18.74
C ASP A 261 -38.67 -16.18 18.87
N SER A 262 -38.06 -16.06 20.06
CA SER A 262 -36.72 -16.55 20.32
C SER A 262 -36.62 -18.08 20.19
N GLU A 263 -37.63 -18.84 20.54
CA GLU A 263 -37.64 -20.30 20.41
C GLU A 263 -37.69 -20.74 18.95
N GLY A 264 -38.55 -20.12 18.15
CA GLY A 264 -38.65 -20.35 16.71
C GLY A 264 -37.36 -19.97 15.98
N ILE A 265 -36.72 -18.87 16.36
CA ILE A 265 -35.44 -18.43 15.81
C ILE A 265 -34.32 -19.43 16.18
N GLN A 266 -34.29 -19.89 17.42
CA GLN A 266 -33.30 -20.89 17.87
C GLN A 266 -33.43 -22.20 17.12
N LEU A 267 -34.68 -22.67 16.92
CA LEU A 267 -34.94 -23.86 16.12
C LEU A 267 -34.54 -23.68 14.65
N ALA A 268 -34.82 -22.54 14.09
CA ALA A 268 -34.40 -22.21 12.70
C ALA A 268 -32.88 -22.21 12.58
N ASN A 269 -32.16 -21.60 13.52
CA ASN A 269 -30.71 -21.64 13.56
C ASN A 269 -30.17 -23.07 13.64
N ALA A 270 -30.70 -23.91 14.53
CA ALA A 270 -30.27 -25.30 14.66
C ALA A 270 -30.41 -26.06 13.33
N LYS A 271 -31.52 -25.85 12.59
CA LYS A 271 -31.73 -26.47 11.27
C LYS A 271 -30.82 -25.89 10.17
N ILE A 272 -30.53 -24.59 10.22
CA ILE A 272 -29.58 -23.93 9.31
C ILE A 272 -28.17 -24.46 9.57
N ASP A 273 -27.79 -24.62 10.85
CA ASP A 273 -26.49 -25.17 11.22
C ASP A 273 -26.35 -26.65 10.82
N GLU A 274 -27.45 -27.41 10.90
CA GLU A 274 -27.50 -28.81 10.40
C GLU A 274 -27.20 -28.84 8.88
N ILE A 275 -27.78 -27.95 8.09
CA ILE A 275 -27.48 -27.83 6.65
C ILE A 275 -26.01 -27.48 6.43
N ARG A 276 -25.47 -26.52 7.19
CA ARG A 276 -24.12 -26.01 7.02
C ARG A 276 -23.04 -27.02 7.44
N ASN A 277 -23.22 -27.66 8.60
CA ASN A 277 -22.29 -28.66 9.11
C ASN A 277 -22.29 -29.93 8.28
N GLY A 278 -23.48 -30.39 7.84
CA GLY A 278 -23.60 -31.54 6.96
C GLY A 278 -22.93 -31.34 5.61
N PHE A 279 -22.74 -30.11 5.15
CA PHE A 279 -21.98 -29.80 3.93
C PHE A 279 -20.50 -30.18 4.07
N SER A 280 -19.88 -29.84 5.18
CA SER A 280 -18.48 -30.18 5.44
C SER A 280 -18.28 -31.70 5.52
N GLU A 281 -19.17 -32.40 6.23
CA GLU A 281 -19.17 -33.86 6.30
C GLU A 281 -19.35 -34.49 4.91
N TRP A 282 -20.30 -33.99 4.14
CA TRP A 282 -20.52 -34.45 2.76
C TRP A 282 -19.32 -34.23 1.84
N LEU A 283 -18.59 -33.09 1.99
CA LEU A 283 -17.37 -32.84 1.23
C LEU A 283 -16.27 -33.85 1.53
N GLU A 284 -16.14 -34.28 2.80
CA GLU A 284 -15.18 -35.31 3.20
C GLU A 284 -15.44 -36.67 2.56
N GLU A 285 -16.69 -36.98 2.25
CA GLU A 285 -17.07 -38.22 1.56
C GLU A 285 -16.82 -38.21 0.04
N GLN A 286 -16.46 -37.06 -0.54
CA GLN A 286 -16.30 -36.96 -1.97
C GLN A 286 -15.03 -37.62 -2.48
N SER A 287 -15.01 -37.93 -3.80
CA SER A 287 -13.86 -38.56 -4.45
C SER A 287 -12.61 -37.67 -4.39
N PRO A 288 -11.40 -38.28 -4.36
CA PRO A 288 -10.16 -37.51 -4.40
C PRO A 288 -10.07 -36.52 -5.57
N GLN A 289 -10.62 -36.89 -6.73
CA GLN A 289 -10.63 -35.99 -7.92
C GLN A 289 -11.54 -34.78 -7.70
N PHE A 290 -12.65 -34.94 -6.97
CA PHE A 290 -13.54 -33.83 -6.66
C PHE A 290 -12.88 -32.88 -5.67
N LYS A 291 -12.29 -33.41 -4.60
CA LYS A 291 -11.52 -32.65 -3.61
C LYS A 291 -10.39 -31.87 -4.26
N GLU A 292 -9.63 -32.52 -5.15
CA GLU A 292 -8.53 -31.93 -5.87
C GLU A 292 -8.95 -30.74 -6.76
N ARG A 293 -10.13 -30.81 -7.41
CA ARG A 293 -10.69 -29.69 -8.17
C ARG A 293 -10.98 -28.47 -7.26
N LEU A 294 -11.56 -28.69 -6.11
CA LEU A 294 -11.85 -27.60 -5.14
C LEU A 294 -10.55 -26.97 -4.63
N VAL A 295 -9.57 -27.78 -4.24
CA VAL A 295 -8.24 -27.32 -3.83
C VAL A 295 -7.57 -26.49 -4.90
N THR A 296 -7.59 -26.95 -6.14
CA THR A 296 -7.02 -26.21 -7.27
C THR A 296 -7.72 -24.87 -7.49
N MET A 297 -9.04 -24.84 -7.41
CA MET A 297 -9.81 -23.61 -7.54
C MET A 297 -9.51 -22.62 -6.41
N TYR A 298 -9.38 -23.10 -5.18
CA TYR A 298 -9.05 -22.27 -4.03
C TYR A 298 -7.65 -21.67 -4.17
N ASN A 299 -6.64 -22.50 -4.41
CA ASN A 299 -5.26 -22.05 -4.54
C ASN A 299 -5.11 -21.05 -5.70
N ARG A 300 -5.76 -21.30 -6.83
CA ARG A 300 -5.76 -20.39 -7.99
C ARG A 300 -6.39 -19.03 -7.70
N LYS A 301 -7.36 -18.96 -6.79
CA LYS A 301 -8.11 -17.75 -6.50
C LYS A 301 -7.54 -16.99 -5.31
N PHE A 302 -7.09 -17.66 -4.29
CA PHE A 302 -6.73 -17.05 -3.00
C PHE A 302 -5.27 -17.25 -2.60
N ASN A 303 -4.62 -18.29 -3.08
CA ASN A 303 -3.23 -18.64 -2.76
C ASN A 303 -2.29 -18.47 -3.97
N CYS A 304 -2.56 -17.48 -4.80
CA CYS A 304 -1.79 -17.19 -6.02
C CYS A 304 -1.07 -15.84 -5.94
N PHE A 305 -1.32 -15.08 -4.86
CA PHE A 305 -0.77 -13.74 -4.72
C PHE A 305 0.46 -13.73 -3.82
N VAL A 306 1.53 -13.16 -4.35
CA VAL A 306 2.76 -12.86 -3.61
C VAL A 306 2.80 -11.36 -3.30
N ARG A 307 3.06 -11.02 -2.03
CA ARG A 307 3.29 -9.62 -1.64
C ARG A 307 4.70 -9.20 -2.04
N PRO A 308 4.89 -7.96 -2.54
CA PRO A 308 6.23 -7.48 -2.82
C PRO A 308 7.09 -7.51 -1.55
N ARG A 309 8.33 -7.98 -1.70
CA ARG A 309 9.33 -7.99 -0.62
C ARG A 309 10.52 -7.18 -1.08
N TYR A 310 10.73 -6.05 -0.43
CA TYR A 310 11.84 -5.17 -0.73
C TYR A 310 13.10 -5.62 0.00
N ASP A 311 14.23 -5.67 -0.70
CA ASP A 311 15.54 -5.96 -0.13
C ASP A 311 16.44 -4.73 -0.27
N GLY A 312 16.54 -3.97 0.81
CA GLY A 312 17.37 -2.78 0.92
C GLY A 312 18.79 -3.02 1.42
N SER A 313 19.20 -4.27 1.62
CA SER A 313 20.49 -4.64 2.25
C SER A 313 21.73 -4.11 1.52
N HIS A 314 21.63 -3.87 0.21
CA HIS A 314 22.71 -3.34 -0.62
C HIS A 314 22.95 -1.84 -0.41
N GLN A 315 22.02 -1.12 0.22
CA GLN A 315 22.14 0.31 0.37
C GLN A 315 23.24 0.70 1.35
N THR A 316 24.04 1.66 0.93
CA THR A 316 24.94 2.39 1.80
C THR A 316 24.43 3.82 1.96
N PHE A 317 24.57 4.38 3.13
CA PHE A 317 24.19 5.75 3.44
C PHE A 317 25.45 6.54 3.78
N PRO A 318 26.18 7.05 2.75
CA PRO A 318 27.53 7.59 2.94
C PRO A 318 27.58 8.80 3.88
N ASP A 319 26.55 9.61 3.89
CA ASP A 319 26.48 10.83 4.72
C ASP A 319 25.92 10.58 6.13
N LEU A 320 25.52 9.33 6.44
CA LEU A 320 24.88 9.02 7.71
C LEU A 320 25.86 8.99 8.88
N ASN A 321 25.67 9.87 9.85
CA ASN A 321 26.49 9.94 11.05
C ASN A 321 26.00 8.99 12.16
N LEU A 322 26.40 7.74 12.12
CA LEU A 322 26.07 6.75 13.14
C LEU A 322 26.61 7.13 14.54
N LYS A 323 27.74 7.87 14.62
CA LYS A 323 28.28 8.33 15.91
C LYS A 323 27.36 9.37 16.58
N GLY A 324 26.81 10.29 15.79
CA GLY A 324 25.80 11.25 16.26
C GLY A 324 24.51 10.58 16.72
N LEU A 325 24.06 9.55 15.98
CA LEU A 325 22.87 8.76 16.31
C LEU A 325 23.07 7.87 17.56
N ALA A 326 24.28 7.42 17.83
CA ALA A 326 24.59 6.59 19.01
C ALA A 326 24.26 7.32 20.33
N SER A 327 24.43 8.65 20.38
CA SER A 327 24.05 9.47 21.55
C SER A 327 22.53 9.46 21.82
N ARG A 328 21.74 9.09 20.83
CA ARG A 328 20.26 8.95 20.88
C ARG A 328 19.82 7.49 21.01
N GLY A 329 20.76 6.56 21.28
CA GLY A 329 20.49 5.12 21.41
C GLY A 329 20.39 4.36 20.10
N ILE A 330 20.63 4.99 18.94
CA ILE A 330 20.57 4.37 17.61
C ILE A 330 21.98 3.93 17.21
N LYS A 331 22.26 2.63 17.22
CA LYS A 331 23.60 2.07 16.93
C LYS A 331 23.80 1.65 15.47
N SER A 332 22.72 1.30 14.79
CA SER A 332 22.72 0.85 13.39
C SER A 332 21.36 1.11 12.74
N VAL A 333 21.32 1.08 11.43
CA VAL A 333 20.08 1.02 10.67
C VAL A 333 19.61 -0.43 10.63
N TYR A 334 18.36 -0.70 10.95
CA TYR A 334 17.80 -2.05 10.92
C TYR A 334 17.48 -2.49 9.47
N PRO A 335 17.54 -3.81 9.16
CA PRO A 335 17.16 -4.30 7.83
C PRO A 335 15.80 -3.80 7.36
N SER A 336 14.78 -3.86 8.22
CA SER A 336 13.42 -3.38 7.90
C SER A 336 13.37 -1.87 7.58
N GLN A 337 14.26 -1.07 8.17
CA GLN A 337 14.38 0.37 7.83
C GLN A 337 15.01 0.55 6.46
N MET A 338 16.06 -0.24 6.14
CA MET A 338 16.69 -0.23 4.82
C MET A 338 15.71 -0.65 3.72
N ASP A 339 14.93 -1.72 3.96
CA ASP A 339 13.90 -2.20 3.03
C ASP A 339 12.83 -1.13 2.76
N CYS A 340 12.39 -0.43 3.81
CA CYS A 340 11.42 0.66 3.68
C CYS A 340 11.98 1.84 2.89
N VAL A 341 13.22 2.26 3.15
CA VAL A 341 13.88 3.33 2.36
C VAL A 341 14.02 2.91 0.90
N TRP A 342 14.38 1.65 0.64
CA TRP A 342 14.47 1.09 -0.71
C TRP A 342 13.12 1.10 -1.42
N MET A 343 12.05 0.66 -0.75
CA MET A 343 10.68 0.72 -1.26
C MET A 343 10.29 2.14 -1.68
N LEU A 344 10.56 3.13 -0.83
CA LEU A 344 10.23 4.53 -1.12
C LEU A 344 11.00 5.07 -2.32
N LYS A 345 12.30 4.73 -2.42
CA LYS A 345 13.15 5.14 -3.55
C LYS A 345 12.68 4.56 -4.88
N GLN A 346 12.24 3.29 -4.88
CA GLN A 346 11.77 2.61 -6.10
C GLN A 346 10.39 3.07 -6.56
N ASN A 347 9.47 3.21 -5.62
CA ASN A 347 8.06 3.44 -5.97
C ASN A 347 7.67 4.92 -6.00
N GLY A 348 8.56 5.83 -5.61
CA GLY A 348 8.23 7.24 -5.43
C GLY A 348 7.22 7.48 -4.30
N GLY A 349 6.90 6.45 -3.50
CA GLY A 349 5.97 6.52 -2.39
C GLY A 349 5.65 5.14 -1.83
N GLY A 350 4.94 5.11 -0.69
CA GLY A 350 4.53 3.87 -0.03
C GLY A 350 3.96 4.11 1.37
N ILE A 351 3.40 3.07 1.96
CA ILE A 351 2.93 3.05 3.33
C ILE A 351 3.92 2.22 4.16
N CYS A 352 4.51 2.85 5.18
CA CYS A 352 5.41 2.20 6.14
C CYS A 352 4.59 1.80 7.38
N ASP A 353 4.01 0.59 7.35
CA ASP A 353 3.21 0.02 8.44
C ASP A 353 4.10 -0.74 9.44
N HIS A 354 5.08 -0.04 10.00
CA HIS A 354 5.93 -0.57 11.06
C HIS A 354 5.33 -0.33 12.43
N GLU A 355 5.55 -1.23 13.36
CA GLU A 355 5.11 -1.08 14.75
C GLU A 355 5.74 0.13 15.46
N VAL A 356 5.17 0.53 16.58
CA VAL A 356 5.70 1.62 17.40
C VAL A 356 7.07 1.20 17.97
N GLY A 357 8.03 2.11 17.94
CA GLY A 357 9.39 1.85 18.45
C GLY A 357 10.38 1.30 17.41
N THR A 358 9.97 0.98 16.19
CA THR A 358 10.85 0.46 15.10
C THR A 358 11.71 1.53 14.42
N GLY A 359 11.64 2.79 14.89
CA GLY A 359 12.47 3.87 14.38
C GLY A 359 11.97 4.51 13.07
N LYS A 360 10.65 4.63 12.86
CA LYS A 360 10.05 5.29 11.70
C LYS A 360 10.60 6.71 11.45
N THR A 361 10.94 7.44 12.50
CA THR A 361 11.55 8.77 12.39
C THR A 361 12.87 8.73 11.63
N LEU A 362 13.70 7.72 11.89
CA LEU A 362 14.97 7.54 11.17
C LEU A 362 14.72 7.20 9.69
N ILE A 363 13.71 6.36 9.38
CA ILE A 363 13.34 6.05 7.99
C ILE A 363 12.99 7.33 7.23
N MET A 364 12.16 8.21 7.81
CA MET A 364 11.80 9.49 7.19
C MET A 364 13.01 10.37 6.93
N CYS A 365 13.93 10.46 7.90
CA CYS A 365 15.15 11.27 7.78
C CYS A 365 16.08 10.72 6.68
N ILE A 366 16.31 9.40 6.65
CA ILE A 366 17.17 8.76 5.64
C ILE A 366 16.52 8.90 4.25
N ALA A 367 15.25 8.58 4.11
CA ALA A 367 14.56 8.65 2.82
C ALA A 367 14.61 10.07 2.23
N ALA A 368 14.30 11.10 3.05
CA ALA A 368 14.35 12.49 2.61
C ALA A 368 15.77 12.90 2.17
N HIS A 369 16.80 12.54 2.95
CA HIS A 369 18.19 12.87 2.63
C HIS A 369 18.67 12.15 1.36
N GLU A 370 18.44 10.85 1.26
CA GLU A 370 18.85 10.05 0.12
C GLU A 370 18.16 10.49 -1.19
N MET A 371 16.86 10.79 -1.14
CA MET A 371 16.16 11.31 -2.31
C MET A 371 16.73 12.66 -2.78
N LYS A 372 17.13 13.54 -1.85
CA LYS A 372 17.82 14.79 -2.18
C LYS A 372 19.21 14.52 -2.75
N ARG A 373 20.02 13.69 -2.10
CA ARG A 373 21.37 13.33 -2.54
C ARG A 373 21.40 12.76 -3.94
N LEU A 374 20.44 11.91 -4.28
CA LEU A 374 20.32 11.26 -5.58
C LEU A 374 19.58 12.11 -6.63
N ASN A 375 19.21 13.35 -6.31
CA ASN A 375 18.37 14.22 -7.15
C ASN A 375 17.00 13.62 -7.55
N LEU A 376 16.47 12.69 -6.75
CA LEU A 376 15.13 12.13 -6.93
C LEU A 376 14.05 13.08 -6.40
N ALA A 377 14.40 13.91 -5.43
CA ALA A 377 13.57 14.99 -4.90
C ALA A 377 14.40 16.27 -4.76
N HIS A 378 13.86 17.39 -5.21
CA HIS A 378 14.57 18.67 -5.15
C HIS A 378 14.48 19.31 -3.77
N LYS A 379 13.32 19.28 -3.15
CA LYS A 379 13.07 19.92 -1.85
C LYS A 379 12.19 19.00 -0.97
N PRO A 380 12.75 17.93 -0.39
CA PRO A 380 12.00 16.99 0.43
C PRO A 380 11.40 17.67 1.65
N MET A 381 10.19 17.24 2.03
CA MET A 381 9.47 17.77 3.18
C MET A 381 9.00 16.62 4.07
N ILE A 382 9.24 16.74 5.39
CA ILE A 382 8.70 15.83 6.39
C ILE A 382 7.56 16.53 7.11
N ILE A 383 6.38 15.92 7.09
CA ILE A 383 5.19 16.41 7.77
C ILE A 383 4.87 15.47 8.91
N GLY A 384 4.86 15.98 10.13
CA GLY A 384 4.65 15.20 11.35
C GLY A 384 3.57 15.78 12.26
N LEU A 385 3.30 15.09 13.37
CA LEU A 385 2.48 15.64 14.44
C LEU A 385 3.21 16.80 15.10
N LYS A 386 2.49 17.83 15.53
CA LYS A 386 3.05 19.03 16.16
C LYS A 386 4.03 18.70 17.31
N ALA A 387 3.69 17.72 18.14
CA ALA A 387 4.53 17.27 19.23
C ALA A 387 5.87 16.64 18.78
N ASN A 388 5.94 16.12 17.56
CA ASN A 388 7.07 15.35 17.07
C ASN A 388 8.03 16.16 16.18
N VAL A 389 7.64 17.34 15.71
CA VAL A 389 8.44 18.15 14.76
C VAL A 389 9.85 18.42 15.27
N ALA A 390 9.97 18.86 16.55
CA ALA A 390 11.27 19.15 17.16
C ALA A 390 12.14 17.89 17.29
N GLU A 391 11.55 16.74 17.63
CA GLU A 391 12.23 15.45 17.73
C GLU A 391 12.70 14.93 16.38
N ILE A 392 11.87 15.07 15.34
CA ILE A 392 12.24 14.75 13.95
C ILE A 392 13.43 15.61 13.51
N ALA A 393 13.38 16.92 13.75
CA ALA A 393 14.46 17.83 13.41
C ALA A 393 15.77 17.50 14.15
N ALA A 394 15.69 17.18 15.43
CA ALA A 394 16.84 16.79 16.23
C ALA A 394 17.43 15.44 15.77
N THR A 395 16.60 14.48 15.36
CA THR A 395 17.04 13.20 14.80
C THR A 395 17.71 13.41 13.44
N TYR A 396 17.11 14.26 12.58
CA TYR A 396 17.69 14.58 11.27
C TYR A 396 19.07 15.23 11.43
N GLN A 397 19.20 16.21 12.32
CA GLN A 397 20.47 16.91 12.57
C GLN A 397 21.54 15.99 13.16
N ALA A 398 21.15 15.02 13.99
CA ALA A 398 22.07 14.03 14.54
C ALA A 398 22.54 13.03 13.43
N ALA A 399 21.63 12.64 12.54
CA ALA A 399 21.90 11.77 11.42
C ALA A 399 22.78 12.44 10.36
N TYR A 400 22.52 13.73 10.07
CA TYR A 400 23.17 14.52 9.02
C TYR A 400 23.58 15.89 9.54
N PRO A 401 24.71 15.98 10.28
CA PRO A 401 25.13 17.24 10.95
C PRO A 401 25.37 18.40 9.98
N ASN A 402 25.76 18.10 8.76
CA ASN A 402 26.04 19.10 7.72
C ASN A 402 24.82 19.50 6.91
N ALA A 403 23.67 18.83 7.11
CA ALA A 403 22.46 19.12 6.37
C ALA A 403 21.84 20.46 6.84
N ARG A 404 21.43 21.24 5.85
CA ARG A 404 20.70 22.48 6.07
C ARG A 404 19.21 22.19 6.13
N ILE A 405 18.66 22.07 7.33
CA ILE A 405 17.24 21.82 7.54
C ILE A 405 16.51 23.09 7.97
N LEU A 406 15.26 23.22 7.52
CA LEU A 406 14.35 24.24 8.01
C LEU A 406 13.19 23.55 8.74
N TYR A 407 13.04 23.85 10.04
CA TYR A 407 11.86 23.38 10.77
C TYR A 407 11.09 24.55 11.37
N ALA A 408 9.76 24.42 11.32
CA ALA A 408 8.87 25.49 11.69
C ALA A 408 8.63 25.52 13.20
N SER A 409 8.93 26.64 13.85
CA SER A 409 8.50 26.94 15.22
C SER A 409 7.08 27.54 15.24
N GLU A 410 6.44 27.58 16.42
CA GLU A 410 5.12 28.22 16.56
C GLU A 410 5.15 29.72 16.18
N LYS A 411 6.26 30.38 16.43
CA LYS A 411 6.44 31.81 16.11
C LYS A 411 6.47 32.07 14.61
N ASP A 412 7.01 31.13 13.83
CA ASP A 412 7.12 31.25 12.37
C ASP A 412 5.76 31.17 11.68
N PHE A 413 4.77 30.53 12.32
CA PHE A 413 3.41 30.39 11.83
C PHE A 413 2.39 31.40 12.34
N SER A 414 2.83 32.43 13.07
CA SER A 414 1.98 33.59 13.32
C SER A 414 1.57 34.24 12.00
N THR A 415 0.40 34.87 11.95
CA THR A 415 -0.12 35.52 10.73
C THR A 415 0.88 36.50 10.12
N ALA A 416 1.70 37.14 10.97
CA ALA A 416 2.73 38.09 10.54
C ALA A 416 3.95 37.41 9.86
N ASN A 417 4.34 36.24 10.35
CA ASN A 417 5.62 35.61 9.97
C ASN A 417 5.47 34.48 8.92
N ARG A 418 4.27 33.91 8.80
CA ARG A 418 3.99 32.76 7.94
C ARG A 418 4.40 32.97 6.48
N VAL A 419 4.07 34.13 5.91
CA VAL A 419 4.45 34.47 4.51
C VAL A 419 5.98 34.50 4.36
N ARG A 420 6.67 35.08 5.33
CA ARG A 420 8.13 35.10 5.37
C ARG A 420 8.73 33.70 5.43
N PHE A 421 8.13 32.83 6.23
CA PHE A 421 8.57 31.42 6.33
C PHE A 421 8.45 30.71 4.99
N PHE A 422 7.33 30.87 4.29
CA PHE A 422 7.14 30.25 2.97
C PHE A 422 8.08 30.82 1.91
N ASN A 423 8.30 32.13 1.92
CA ASN A 423 9.27 32.74 1.02
C ASN A 423 10.69 32.27 1.32
N ASN A 424 11.01 32.00 2.60
CA ASN A 424 12.29 31.41 2.98
C ASN A 424 12.46 30.00 2.36
N ILE A 425 11.41 29.17 2.40
CA ILE A 425 11.43 27.87 1.69
C ILE A 425 11.62 28.05 0.18
N LYS A 426 10.92 29.04 -0.40
CA LYS A 426 10.96 29.32 -1.84
C LYS A 426 12.34 29.77 -2.31
N ASN A 427 12.99 30.64 -1.56
CA ASN A 427 14.19 31.37 -1.97
C ASN A 427 15.51 30.69 -1.59
N ASN A 428 15.46 29.57 -0.87
CA ASN A 428 16.65 28.88 -0.40
C ASN A 428 16.61 27.38 -0.70
N ASP A 429 17.79 26.79 -0.83
CA ASP A 429 17.98 25.37 -1.06
C ASP A 429 18.22 24.65 0.26
N TYR A 430 17.16 24.08 0.82
CA TYR A 430 17.22 23.28 2.04
C TYR A 430 17.30 21.79 1.68
N ASP A 431 18.05 21.03 2.47
CA ASP A 431 18.12 19.57 2.37
C ASP A 431 16.82 18.91 2.82
N CYS A 432 16.13 19.53 3.78
CA CYS A 432 14.80 19.10 4.19
C CYS A 432 14.04 20.23 4.88
N VAL A 433 12.73 20.27 4.66
CA VAL A 433 11.80 21.14 5.40
C VAL A 433 10.95 20.26 6.31
N ILE A 434 10.84 20.61 7.60
CA ILE A 434 10.09 19.82 8.58
C ILE A 434 8.99 20.69 9.21
N MET A 435 7.74 20.25 9.11
CA MET A 435 6.60 20.99 9.67
C MET A 435 5.48 20.08 10.17
N SER A 436 4.52 20.64 10.88
CA SER A 436 3.34 19.88 11.31
C SER A 436 2.24 19.86 10.27
N HIS A 437 1.30 18.90 10.39
CA HIS A 437 0.11 18.82 9.54
C HIS A 437 -0.71 20.12 9.57
N ASP A 438 -0.88 20.73 10.77
CA ASP A 438 -1.61 21.98 10.93
C ASP A 438 -0.90 23.15 10.23
N GLN A 439 0.42 23.12 10.20
CA GLN A 439 1.21 24.13 9.51
C GLN A 439 1.15 23.95 8.01
N PHE A 440 1.26 22.72 7.54
CA PHE A 440 1.12 22.38 6.11
C PHE A 440 -0.26 22.77 5.57
N GLY A 441 -1.33 22.52 6.31
CA GLY A 441 -2.70 22.89 5.90
C GLY A 441 -2.95 24.41 5.80
N LYS A 442 -1.96 25.26 6.14
CA LYS A 442 -2.01 26.73 6.01
C LYS A 442 -1.23 27.25 4.80
N ILE A 443 -0.61 26.37 4.03
CA ILE A 443 0.02 26.66 2.75
C ILE A 443 -1.08 26.69 1.68
#